data_344a3f4fe778df32e493e73e9c75136a
#
_entry.id   344a3f4fe778df32e493e73e9c75136a
#
_cell.length_a   1.000
_cell.length_b   1.000
_cell.length_c   1.000
_cell.angle_alpha   90.00
_cell.angle_beta   90.00
_cell.angle_gamma   90.00
#
_symmetry.space_group_name_H-M   'P 1'
#
loop_
_entity.id
_entity.type
_entity.pdbx_description
1 polymer ?
#
loop_
_entity_poly.entity_id
_entity_poly.type
_entity_poly.pdbx_seq_one_letter_code
_entity_poly.pdbx_strand_id
1 'polypeptide(L)'
;MKYVVIFKAQIKELDQCYFETAQRMRERALSQFHCQYFEALTEGTQEIALSYWNSLHDIRAWHADAEHQAAQELGKNSWYTYFSVEVCEVLRRYDAQLN
;
A
#
# COMPACT_ATOMS: atom_id res chain seq x y z
N MET A 1 13.16 -7.79 -6.22
CA MET A 1 11.78 -7.71 -5.73
C MET A 1 11.17 -9.09 -5.75
N LYS A 2 11.07 -9.68 -4.56
CA LYS A 2 10.61 -11.07 -4.42
C LYS A 2 9.12 -11.19 -4.14
N TYR A 3 8.54 -10.15 -3.56
CA TYR A 3 7.15 -10.19 -3.11
C TYR A 3 6.43 -8.94 -3.56
N VAL A 4 5.13 -9.08 -3.78
CA VAL A 4 4.25 -7.94 -4.05
C VAL A 4 3.09 -7.99 -3.06
N VAL A 5 2.77 -6.85 -2.49
CA VAL A 5 1.57 -6.68 -1.67
C VAL A 5 0.55 -5.96 -2.53
N ILE A 6 -0.61 -6.57 -2.67
CA ILE A 6 -1.71 -6.01 -3.43
C ILE A 6 -2.78 -5.56 -2.44
N PHE A 7 -2.98 -4.27 -2.37
CA PHE A 7 -4.03 -3.67 -1.55
C PHE A 7 -5.14 -3.19 -2.46
N LYS A 8 -6.35 -3.64 -2.21
CA LYS A 8 -7.54 -3.18 -2.95
C LYS A 8 -8.54 -2.62 -1.96
N ALA A 9 -9.13 -1.49 -2.30
CA ALA A 9 -10.09 -0.88 -1.42
C ALA A 9 -11.25 -0.26 -2.18
N GLN A 10 -12.42 -0.34 -1.58
CA GLN A 10 -13.56 0.46 -1.97
C GLN A 10 -13.62 1.63 -0.99
N ILE A 11 -13.45 2.83 -1.49
CA ILE A 11 -13.34 4.01 -0.66
C ILE A 11 -14.72 4.59 -0.42
N LYS A 12 -15.02 4.85 0.85
CA LYS A 12 -16.30 5.42 1.24
C LYS A 12 -16.30 6.93 1.02
N GLU A 13 -15.20 7.57 1.41
CA GLU A 13 -15.08 9.02 1.32
C GLU A 13 -13.62 9.40 1.19
N LEU A 14 -13.31 10.24 0.20
CA LEU A 14 -11.96 10.75 0.01
C LEU A 14 -11.88 12.13 0.66
N ASP A 15 -11.11 12.25 1.72
CA ASP A 15 -10.88 13.52 2.38
C ASP A 15 -9.38 13.81 2.45
N GLN A 16 -9.03 15.00 2.92
CA GLN A 16 -7.65 15.43 3.01
C GLN A 16 -6.84 14.54 3.95
N CYS A 17 -7.44 14.13 5.06
CA CYS A 17 -6.79 13.25 6.02
C CYS A 17 -6.42 11.91 5.40
N TYR A 18 -7.30 11.36 4.58
CA TYR A 18 -7.02 10.12 3.86
C TYR A 18 -5.79 10.28 2.96
N PHE A 19 -5.77 11.33 2.16
CA PHE A 19 -4.65 11.54 1.22
C PHE A 19 -3.32 11.76 1.94
N GLU A 20 -3.32 12.53 3.00
CA GLU A 20 -2.11 12.78 3.78
C GLU A 20 -1.59 11.52 4.45
N THR A 21 -2.49 10.72 5.02
CA THR A 21 -2.11 9.47 5.66
C THR A 21 -1.59 8.47 4.65
N ALA A 22 -2.24 8.34 3.50
CA ALA A 22 -1.81 7.44 2.45
C ALA A 22 -0.41 7.81 1.95
N GLN A 23 -0.15 9.10 1.76
CA GLN A 23 1.16 9.58 1.34
C GLN A 23 2.23 9.28 2.38
N ARG A 24 1.92 9.53 3.65
CA ARG A 24 2.84 9.26 4.75
C ARG A 24 3.19 7.76 4.84
N MET A 25 2.19 6.90 4.70
CA MET A 25 2.42 5.46 4.76
C MET A 25 3.31 4.99 3.61
N ARG A 26 3.09 5.53 2.41
CA ARG A 26 3.96 5.23 1.26
C ARG A 26 5.39 5.67 1.51
N GLU A 27 5.57 6.90 1.96
CA GLU A 27 6.91 7.44 2.22
C GLU A 27 7.64 6.62 3.28
N ARG A 28 6.94 6.20 4.32
CA ARG A 28 7.54 5.38 5.37
C ARG A 28 7.92 4.00 4.84
N ALA A 29 7.07 3.41 4.00
CA ALA A 29 7.39 2.13 3.38
C ALA A 29 8.71 2.21 2.64
N LEU A 30 8.87 3.23 1.81
CA LEU A 30 10.06 3.40 0.97
C LEU A 30 11.30 3.80 1.76
N SER A 31 11.16 4.70 2.75
CA SER A 31 12.30 5.24 3.47
C SER A 31 12.71 4.45 4.70
N GLN A 32 11.79 3.75 5.35
CA GLN A 32 12.08 3.11 6.63
C GLN A 32 11.89 1.61 6.65
N PHE A 33 11.12 1.05 5.73
CA PHE A 33 10.80 -0.38 5.75
C PHE A 33 11.33 -1.14 4.55
N HIS A 34 12.19 -0.53 3.76
CA HIS A 34 12.88 -1.18 2.64
C HIS A 34 11.98 -1.60 1.49
N CYS A 35 10.84 -0.94 1.34
CA CYS A 35 10.00 -1.14 0.16
C CYS A 35 10.79 -0.74 -1.08
N GLN A 36 10.74 -1.56 -2.12
CA GLN A 36 11.54 -1.35 -3.32
C GLN A 36 10.82 -0.46 -4.33
N TYR A 37 9.51 -0.55 -4.39
CA TYR A 37 8.72 0.20 -5.33
C TYR A 37 7.27 0.26 -4.85
N PHE A 38 6.62 1.38 -5.07
CA PHE A 38 5.25 1.57 -4.59
C PHE A 38 4.47 2.38 -5.63
N GLU A 39 3.29 1.89 -6.01
CA GLU A 39 2.41 2.67 -6.88
C GLU A 39 0.96 2.43 -6.46
N ALA A 40 0.13 3.43 -6.68
CA ALA A 40 -1.29 3.35 -6.38
C ALA A 40 -2.07 4.04 -7.48
N LEU A 41 -3.18 3.43 -7.84
CA LEU A 41 -4.07 3.96 -8.85
C LEU A 41 -5.48 3.98 -8.28
N THR A 42 -6.20 5.06 -8.57
CA THR A 42 -7.57 5.21 -8.10
C THR A 42 -8.46 5.51 -9.30
N GLU A 43 -9.53 4.77 -9.42
CA GLU A 43 -10.55 5.02 -10.43
C GLU A 43 -11.89 5.11 -9.73
N GLY A 44 -12.49 6.30 -9.75
CA GLY A 44 -13.71 6.53 -8.99
C GLY A 44 -13.44 6.34 -7.50
N THR A 45 -14.14 5.38 -6.89
CA THR A 45 -13.94 5.05 -5.49
C THR A 45 -13.15 3.76 -5.28
N GLN A 46 -12.58 3.20 -6.36
CA GLN A 46 -11.76 1.99 -6.26
C GLN A 46 -10.29 2.35 -6.25
N GLU A 47 -9.56 1.78 -5.30
CA GLU A 47 -8.12 1.96 -5.22
C GLU A 47 -7.40 0.63 -5.30
N ILE A 48 -6.30 0.60 -6.03
CA ILE A 48 -5.38 -0.53 -6.06
C ILE A 48 -3.99 0.02 -5.79
N ALA A 49 -3.32 -0.52 -4.78
CA ALA A 49 -1.95 -0.14 -4.46
C ALA A 49 -1.08 -1.38 -4.51
N LEU A 50 0.06 -1.24 -5.19
CA LEU A 50 1.05 -2.30 -5.31
C LEU A 50 2.32 -1.86 -4.63
N SER A 51 2.88 -2.73 -3.79
CA SER A 51 4.19 -2.47 -3.19
C SER A 51 5.06 -3.71 -3.35
N TYR A 52 6.33 -3.48 -3.64
CA TYR A 52 7.28 -4.55 -3.94
C TYR A 52 8.37 -4.61 -2.88
N TRP A 53 8.71 -5.83 -2.48
CA TRP A 53 9.55 -6.07 -1.31
C TRP A 53 10.50 -7.24 -1.54
N ASN A 54 11.59 -7.27 -0.78
CA ASN A 54 12.53 -8.38 -0.81
C ASN A 54 12.40 -9.32 0.41
N SER A 55 11.59 -8.94 1.40
CA SER A 55 11.52 -9.65 2.67
C SER A 55 10.10 -9.66 3.23
N LEU A 56 9.65 -10.82 3.67
CA LEU A 56 8.37 -10.93 4.37
C LEU A 56 8.43 -10.22 5.73
N HIS A 57 9.60 -10.21 6.36
CA HIS A 57 9.80 -9.49 7.62
C HIS A 57 9.50 -8.01 7.46
N ASP A 58 10.01 -7.40 6.40
CA ASP A 58 9.79 -5.98 6.14
C ASP A 58 8.33 -5.67 5.86
N ILE A 59 7.65 -6.56 5.13
CA ILE A 59 6.22 -6.41 4.87
C ILE A 59 5.44 -6.40 6.19
N ARG A 60 5.74 -7.34 7.08
CA ARG A 60 5.04 -7.44 8.36
C ARG A 60 5.29 -6.21 9.23
N ALA A 61 6.53 -5.74 9.26
CA ALA A 61 6.89 -4.57 10.04
C ALA A 61 6.17 -3.31 9.54
N TRP A 62 6.13 -3.12 8.22
CA TRP A 62 5.42 -1.99 7.63
C TRP A 62 3.92 -2.09 7.86
N HIS A 63 3.36 -3.28 7.73
CA HIS A 63 1.93 -3.48 7.96
C HIS A 63 1.53 -3.05 9.37
N ALA A 64 2.31 -3.44 10.37
CA ALA A 64 2.03 -3.05 11.75
C ALA A 64 2.13 -1.54 11.94
N ASP A 65 3.12 -0.91 11.32
CA ASP A 65 3.28 0.55 11.38
C ASP A 65 2.11 1.25 10.68
N ALA A 66 1.70 0.75 9.53
CA ALA A 66 0.59 1.34 8.77
C ALA A 66 -0.72 1.29 9.56
N GLU A 67 -0.99 0.18 10.24
CA GLU A 67 -2.17 0.07 11.09
C GLU A 67 -2.13 1.06 12.25
N HIS A 68 -0.96 1.23 12.85
CA HIS A 68 -0.79 2.19 13.93
C HIS A 68 -1.05 3.62 13.46
N GLN A 69 -0.49 3.99 12.30
CA GLN A 69 -0.71 5.32 11.71
C GLN A 69 -2.17 5.54 11.39
N ALA A 70 -2.83 4.57 10.78
CA ALA A 70 -4.23 4.68 10.44
C ALA A 70 -5.12 4.82 11.69
N ALA A 71 -4.77 4.11 12.76
CA ALA A 71 -5.50 4.21 14.02
C ALA A 71 -5.35 5.61 14.64
N GLN A 72 -4.15 6.18 14.58
CA GLN A 72 -3.91 7.52 15.09
C GLN A 72 -4.70 8.59 14.35
N GLU A 73 -4.96 8.37 13.08
CA GLU A 73 -5.74 9.31 12.27
C GLU A 73 -7.24 9.07 12.38
N LEU A 74 -7.66 8.21 13.28
CA LEU A 74 -9.06 7.93 13.59
C LEU A 74 -9.87 7.37 12.43
N GLY A 75 -9.22 6.70 11.50
CA GLY A 75 -10.07 6.66 10.42
C GLY A 75 -10.10 5.51 9.49
N LYS A 76 -9.35 4.47 9.72
CA LYS A 76 -9.39 3.40 8.75
C LYS A 76 -10.81 2.89 8.52
N ASN A 77 -11.63 2.84 9.56
CA ASN A 77 -13.01 2.39 9.45
C ASN A 77 -13.94 3.41 8.78
N SER A 78 -13.53 4.67 8.73
CA SER A 78 -14.31 5.69 8.07
C SER A 78 -13.97 5.85 6.60
N TRP A 79 -12.85 5.32 6.14
CA TRP A 79 -12.38 5.53 4.77
C TRP A 79 -12.86 4.46 3.80
N TYR A 80 -13.04 3.24 4.27
CA TYR A 80 -13.32 2.11 3.39
C TYR A 80 -14.63 1.43 3.71
N THR A 81 -15.34 1.01 2.67
CA THR A 81 -16.44 0.06 2.83
C THR A 81 -15.92 -1.37 2.68
N TYR A 82 -14.74 -1.51 2.09
CA TYR A 82 -14.13 -2.81 1.87
C TYR A 82 -12.64 -2.61 1.58
N PHE A 83 -11.81 -3.51 2.07
CA PHE A 83 -10.45 -3.60 1.60
C PHE A 83 -9.95 -5.03 1.70
N SER A 84 -8.96 -5.36 0.89
CA SER A 84 -8.27 -6.64 0.96
C SER A 84 -6.78 -6.42 0.79
N VAL A 85 -6.01 -7.33 1.36
CA VAL A 85 -4.54 -7.32 1.27
C VAL A 85 -4.11 -8.73 0.89
N GLU A 86 -3.33 -8.81 -0.18
CA GLU A 86 -2.75 -10.09 -0.60
C GLU A 86 -1.24 -9.93 -0.67
N VAL A 87 -0.52 -10.88 -0.10
CA VAL A 87 0.93 -10.94 -0.18
C VAL A 87 1.28 -12.08 -1.11
N CYS A 88 1.92 -11.77 -2.22
CA CYS A 88 2.20 -12.74 -3.26
C CYS A 88 3.70 -12.83 -3.54
N GLU A 89 4.16 -14.01 -3.87
CA GLU A 89 5.52 -14.20 -4.32
C GLU A 89 5.59 -13.94 -5.82
N VAL A 90 6.59 -13.18 -6.24
CA VAL A 90 6.80 -12.90 -7.67
C VAL A 90 7.63 -14.05 -8.22
N LEU A 91 7.02 -14.94 -8.97
CA LEU A 91 7.69 -16.11 -9.52
C LEU A 91 8.57 -15.77 -10.70
N ARG A 92 8.17 -14.79 -11.48
CA ARG A 92 8.93 -14.36 -12.65
C ARG A 92 8.56 -12.94 -13.00
N ARG A 93 9.55 -12.17 -13.41
CA ARG A 93 9.35 -10.80 -13.82
C ARG A 93 10.32 -10.46 -14.95
N TYR A 94 9.84 -9.80 -15.97
CA TYR A 94 10.70 -9.11 -16.91
C TYR A 94 10.01 -7.83 -17.34
N ASP A 95 10.80 -6.86 -17.77
CA ASP A 95 10.27 -5.62 -18.31
C ASP A 95 11.14 -5.19 -19.49
N ALA A 96 10.58 -4.31 -20.30
CA ALA A 96 11.27 -3.80 -21.46
C ALA A 96 10.97 -2.32 -21.61
N GLN A 97 11.98 -1.57 -22.01
CA GLN A 97 11.81 -0.17 -22.33
C GLN A 97 11.78 -0.06 -23.85
N LEU A 98 10.69 0.46 -24.36
CA LEU A 98 10.46 0.56 -25.81
C LEU A 98 10.51 2.00 -26.25
N ASN A 99 11.02 2.22 -27.47
CA ASN A 99 11.08 3.56 -28.06
C ASN A 99 9.86 3.83 -28.89
#